data_9921934937eded235dc06717b8efa12a
#
_entry.id   9921934937eded235dc06717b8efa12a
#
_cell.length_a   1.000
_cell.length_b   1.000
_cell.length_c   1.000
_cell.angle_alpha   90.00
_cell.angle_beta   90.00
_cell.angle_gamma   90.00
#
_symmetry.space_group_name_H-M   'P 1'
#
loop_
_entity.id
_entity.type
_entity.pdbx_description
1 polymer ?
#
loop_
_entity_poly.entity_id
_entity_poly.type
_entity_poly.pdbx_seq_one_letter_code
_entity_poly.pdbx_strand_id
1 'polypeptide(L)'
;GNETITYNVSLGYSNSLGQEIGNESEKMTGRVSVDTRLHEKVRLNTMINVSSTETNAFGAGVNPMSYATTTSRAIPAYDEKGDPVYYNVSSMYSRYNSVKMLKYNFINERDNGGSTSRNFYASANLNFKWEILDGLSYEFVGGYTSNNTNSESYMTEQSFYVANSYRGYDYGTVEATDPLYKAAMLPFGGVLVTSDATQRSYNIQNKILFSKNFDENHRLNVMIAMELRSGKKIVNGNTVFGYLPERGETVATPTLPSDFTSMGTATISGWAY
;
A
#
# COMPACT_ATOMS: atom_id res chain seq x y z
N GLY A 1 -30.59 -21.43 -7.16
CA GLY A 1 -30.48 -22.46 -6.13
C GLY A 1 -31.76 -23.26 -6.03
N ASN A 2 -31.72 -24.29 -5.23
CA ASN A 2 -32.88 -25.13 -4.88
C ASN A 2 -32.92 -25.27 -3.34
N GLU A 3 -33.81 -26.09 -2.81
CA GLU A 3 -33.94 -26.30 -1.35
C GLU A 3 -32.66 -26.87 -0.69
N THR A 4 -31.79 -27.49 -1.49
CA THR A 4 -30.56 -28.13 -1.03
C THR A 4 -29.31 -27.23 -1.23
N ILE A 5 -29.28 -26.41 -2.28
CA ILE A 5 -28.14 -25.60 -2.65
C ILE A 5 -28.59 -24.16 -2.98
N THR A 6 -28.05 -23.21 -2.26
CA THR A 6 -28.19 -21.79 -2.54
C THR A 6 -26.82 -21.21 -2.88
N TYR A 7 -26.75 -20.47 -3.96
CA TYR A 7 -25.52 -19.79 -4.33
C TYR A 7 -25.76 -18.30 -4.57
N ASN A 8 -24.77 -17.50 -4.29
CA ASN A 8 -24.74 -16.08 -4.56
C ASN A 8 -23.40 -15.75 -5.21
N VAL A 9 -23.46 -15.06 -6.33
CA VAL A 9 -22.28 -14.54 -7.04
C VAL A 9 -22.46 -13.05 -7.21
N SER A 10 -21.45 -12.28 -6.83
CA SER A 10 -21.45 -10.84 -7.04
C SER A 10 -20.10 -10.38 -7.60
N LEU A 11 -20.18 -9.43 -8.53
CA LEU A 11 -19.04 -8.72 -9.08
C LEU A 11 -19.28 -7.22 -8.86
N GLY A 12 -18.24 -6.50 -8.56
CA GLY A 12 -18.31 -5.06 -8.35
C GLY A 12 -17.09 -4.36 -8.92
N TYR A 13 -17.32 -3.19 -9.45
CA TYR A 13 -16.30 -2.24 -9.85
C TYR A 13 -16.62 -0.87 -9.23
N SER A 14 -15.60 -0.21 -8.73
CA SER A 14 -15.71 1.18 -8.28
C SER A 14 -14.47 1.94 -8.67
N ASN A 15 -14.68 3.17 -9.15
CA ASN A 15 -13.64 4.16 -9.33
C ASN A 15 -13.95 5.35 -8.42
N SER A 16 -12.95 5.84 -7.71
CA SER A 16 -13.05 6.91 -6.72
C SER A 16 -11.96 7.93 -7.00
N LEU A 17 -12.35 9.13 -7.31
CA LEU A 17 -11.43 10.27 -7.41
C LEU A 17 -11.33 10.92 -6.02
N GLY A 18 -10.09 11.19 -5.59
CA GLY A 18 -9.83 11.92 -4.36
C GLY A 18 -10.25 13.38 -4.46
N GLN A 19 -10.35 14.06 -3.33
CA GLN A 19 -10.60 15.52 -3.29
C GLN A 19 -9.41 16.30 -3.85
N GLU A 20 -8.22 15.72 -3.80
CA GLU A 20 -6.99 16.28 -4.33
C GLU A 20 -6.77 15.75 -5.74
N ILE A 21 -6.47 16.64 -6.69
CA ILE A 21 -6.22 16.28 -8.09
C ILE A 21 -5.00 15.36 -8.17
N GLY A 22 -5.18 14.17 -8.77
CA GLY A 22 -4.13 13.17 -8.93
C GLY A 22 -4.25 11.99 -7.96
N ASN A 23 -5.18 12.04 -7.01
CA ASN A 23 -5.51 10.89 -6.18
C ASN A 23 -6.70 10.13 -6.80
N GLU A 24 -6.47 8.87 -7.12
CA GLU A 24 -7.47 7.99 -7.74
C GLU A 24 -7.35 6.58 -7.15
N SER A 25 -8.49 5.92 -7.01
CA SER A 25 -8.52 4.52 -6.58
C SER A 25 -9.54 3.74 -7.39
N GLU A 26 -9.07 2.72 -8.07
CA GLU A 26 -9.88 1.73 -8.78
C GLU A 26 -9.94 0.43 -7.98
N LYS A 27 -11.13 -0.14 -7.85
CA LYS A 27 -11.34 -1.38 -7.13
C LYS A 27 -12.27 -2.31 -7.89
N MET A 28 -11.83 -3.54 -8.09
CA MET A 28 -12.61 -4.66 -8.57
C MET A 28 -12.83 -5.66 -7.44
N THR A 29 -14.04 -6.18 -7.33
CA THR A 29 -14.39 -7.17 -6.32
C THR A 29 -15.15 -8.33 -6.94
N GLY A 30 -14.89 -9.53 -6.44
CA GLY A 30 -15.65 -10.73 -6.77
C GLY A 30 -15.97 -11.50 -5.51
N ARG A 31 -17.18 -12.01 -5.39
CA ARG A 31 -17.62 -12.86 -4.30
C ARG A 31 -18.45 -14.00 -4.82
N VAL A 32 -18.14 -15.19 -4.32
CA VAL A 32 -18.95 -16.40 -4.50
C VAL A 32 -19.26 -16.96 -3.12
N SER A 33 -20.53 -17.23 -2.87
CA SER A 33 -20.98 -17.90 -1.65
C SER A 33 -21.90 -19.05 -2.03
N VAL A 34 -21.64 -20.21 -1.47
CA VAL A 34 -22.45 -21.41 -1.67
C VAL A 34 -22.86 -21.93 -0.30
N ASP A 35 -24.15 -22.07 -0.09
CA ASP A 35 -24.74 -22.72 1.06
C ASP A 35 -25.37 -24.05 0.61
N THR A 36 -24.93 -25.16 1.19
CA THR A 36 -25.33 -26.50 0.79
C THR A 36 -25.80 -27.27 1.99
N ARG A 37 -27.03 -27.84 1.92
CA ARG A 37 -27.51 -28.84 2.84
C ARG A 37 -27.15 -30.23 2.30
N LEU A 38 -26.02 -30.78 2.76
CA LEU A 38 -25.55 -32.11 2.35
C LEU A 38 -26.45 -33.23 2.87
N HIS A 39 -27.06 -33.03 4.05
CA HIS A 39 -28.02 -33.91 4.71
C HIS A 39 -28.92 -33.04 5.59
N GLU A 40 -30.03 -33.58 6.08
CA GLU A 40 -30.92 -32.86 6.99
C GLU A 40 -30.21 -32.30 8.22
N LYS A 41 -29.17 -32.99 8.69
CA LYS A 41 -28.35 -32.64 9.84
C LYS A 41 -26.98 -32.03 9.47
N VAL A 42 -26.64 -31.88 8.18
CA VAL A 42 -25.32 -31.45 7.74
C VAL A 42 -25.44 -30.28 6.79
N ARG A 43 -24.83 -29.14 7.17
CA ARG A 43 -24.77 -27.94 6.36
C ARG A 43 -23.32 -27.54 6.10
N LEU A 44 -23.06 -27.07 4.90
CA LEU A 44 -21.78 -26.55 4.46
C LEU A 44 -22.00 -25.19 3.81
N ASN A 45 -21.35 -24.18 4.35
CA ASN A 45 -21.28 -22.85 3.74
C ASN A 45 -19.82 -22.57 3.32
N THR A 46 -19.64 -22.20 2.06
CA THR A 46 -18.34 -21.83 1.52
C THR A 46 -18.44 -20.44 0.92
N MET A 47 -17.47 -19.58 1.22
CA MET A 47 -17.41 -18.24 0.71
C MET A 47 -15.99 -17.91 0.22
N ILE A 48 -15.89 -17.41 -1.01
CA ILE A 48 -14.65 -16.91 -1.59
C ILE A 48 -14.85 -15.44 -1.94
N ASN A 49 -13.94 -14.60 -1.49
CA ASN A 49 -13.89 -13.19 -1.88
C ASN A 49 -12.53 -12.89 -2.50
N VAL A 50 -12.55 -12.11 -3.55
CA VAL A 50 -11.35 -11.57 -4.20
C VAL A 50 -11.53 -10.08 -4.41
N SER A 51 -10.47 -9.29 -4.26
CA SER A 51 -10.47 -7.90 -4.66
C SER A 51 -9.09 -7.49 -5.18
N SER A 52 -9.11 -6.64 -6.18
CA SER A 52 -7.94 -5.94 -6.70
C SER A 52 -8.20 -4.46 -6.57
N THR A 53 -7.26 -3.75 -5.94
CA THR A 53 -7.34 -2.29 -5.79
C THR A 53 -6.05 -1.70 -6.30
N GLU A 54 -6.16 -0.70 -7.18
CA GLU A 54 -5.06 0.16 -7.58
C GLU A 54 -5.34 1.57 -7.07
N THR A 55 -4.34 2.18 -6.45
CA THR A 55 -4.44 3.53 -5.91
C THR A 55 -3.25 4.33 -6.41
N ASN A 56 -3.54 5.44 -7.08
CA ASN A 56 -2.56 6.43 -7.51
C ASN A 56 -2.61 7.63 -6.57
N ALA A 57 -1.45 8.14 -6.22
CA ALA A 57 -1.28 9.24 -5.29
C ALA A 57 -0.02 10.06 -5.63
N PHE A 58 0.25 11.08 -4.85
CA PHE A 58 1.43 11.93 -5.03
C PHE A 58 2.72 11.20 -4.65
N GLY A 59 3.82 11.65 -5.24
CA GLY A 59 5.17 11.23 -4.86
C GLY A 59 5.58 11.73 -3.47
N ALA A 60 6.75 11.30 -3.03
CA ALA A 60 7.30 11.65 -1.73
C ALA A 60 7.47 13.18 -1.57
N GLY A 61 7.07 13.70 -0.41
CA GLY A 61 7.19 15.14 -0.11
C GLY A 61 6.10 16.03 -0.69
N VAL A 62 5.19 15.50 -1.50
CA VAL A 62 4.05 16.25 -2.04
C VAL A 62 2.85 16.10 -1.11
N ASN A 63 2.43 17.22 -0.51
CA ASN A 63 1.24 17.27 0.36
C ASN A 63 0.42 18.54 0.06
N PRO A 64 -0.63 18.42 -0.77
CA PRO A 64 -1.45 19.56 -1.20
C PRO A 64 -2.09 20.32 -0.04
N MET A 65 -2.60 19.61 0.96
CA MET A 65 -3.24 20.22 2.12
C MET A 65 -2.23 21.03 2.95
N SER A 66 -1.03 20.48 3.19
CA SER A 66 0.03 21.20 3.88
C SER A 66 0.46 22.43 3.09
N TYR A 67 0.64 22.31 1.79
CA TYR A 67 0.97 23.43 0.91
C TYR A 67 -0.12 24.53 0.99
N ALA A 68 -1.39 24.18 0.88
CA ALA A 68 -2.51 25.13 0.92
C ALA A 68 -2.64 25.87 2.25
N THR A 69 -2.22 25.24 3.36
CA THR A 69 -2.35 25.83 4.71
C THR A 69 -1.11 26.59 5.17
N THR A 70 0.08 26.25 4.66
CA THR A 70 1.35 26.82 5.12
C THR A 70 1.95 27.83 4.15
N THR A 71 1.58 27.78 2.85
CA THR A 71 2.11 28.70 1.86
C THR A 71 1.28 29.99 1.80
N SER A 72 1.97 31.13 1.70
CA SER A 72 1.29 32.43 1.56
C SER A 72 0.48 32.48 0.26
N ARG A 73 -0.76 32.95 0.34
CA ARG A 73 -1.63 33.18 -0.83
C ARG A 73 -1.12 34.25 -1.78
N ALA A 74 -0.12 35.05 -1.35
CA ALA A 74 0.52 36.05 -2.21
C ALA A 74 1.51 35.42 -3.21
N ILE A 75 1.86 34.13 -3.04
CA ILE A 75 2.73 33.40 -3.96
C ILE A 75 1.86 32.63 -4.93
N PRO A 76 1.75 33.05 -6.20
CA PRO A 76 0.98 32.31 -7.20
C PRO A 76 1.70 31.01 -7.60
N ALA A 77 0.96 29.98 -7.96
CA ALA A 77 1.54 28.75 -8.48
C ALA A 77 2.01 28.91 -9.94
N TYR A 78 1.32 29.78 -10.70
CA TYR A 78 1.61 30.11 -12.09
C TYR A 78 1.65 31.64 -12.28
N ASP A 79 2.43 32.10 -13.24
CA ASP A 79 2.39 33.48 -13.70
C ASP A 79 1.24 33.74 -14.69
N GLU A 80 1.17 34.95 -15.22
CA GLU A 80 0.15 35.37 -16.19
C GLU A 80 0.24 34.62 -17.54
N LYS A 81 1.37 33.99 -17.83
CA LYS A 81 1.62 33.21 -19.06
C LYS A 81 1.33 31.73 -18.85
N GLY A 82 1.08 31.29 -17.61
CA GLY A 82 0.87 29.90 -17.24
C GLY A 82 2.18 29.16 -16.89
N ASP A 83 3.29 29.85 -16.74
CA ASP A 83 4.57 29.25 -16.33
C ASP A 83 4.62 29.10 -14.80
N PRO A 84 5.22 28.00 -14.26
CA PRO A 84 5.35 27.79 -12.81
C PRO A 84 6.18 28.91 -12.15
N VAL A 85 5.66 29.49 -11.08
CA VAL A 85 6.38 30.48 -10.26
C VAL A 85 7.12 29.79 -9.12
N TYR A 86 8.43 29.92 -9.11
CA TYR A 86 9.29 29.35 -8.09
C TYR A 86 9.61 30.35 -6.99
N TYR A 87 9.68 29.89 -5.76
CA TYR A 87 10.18 30.66 -4.63
C TYR A 87 11.31 29.92 -3.92
N ASN A 88 12.15 30.66 -3.22
CA ASN A 88 13.31 30.09 -2.57
C ASN A 88 12.95 29.44 -1.22
N VAL A 89 13.40 28.20 -1.03
CA VAL A 89 13.28 27.45 0.21
C VAL A 89 14.68 27.07 0.69
N SER A 90 14.90 27.19 2.00
CA SER A 90 16.16 26.78 2.62
C SER A 90 16.36 25.27 2.48
N SER A 91 17.49 24.87 1.92
CA SER A 91 17.83 23.45 1.75
C SER A 91 18.21 22.83 3.08
N MET A 92 17.74 21.60 3.30
CA MET A 92 18.18 20.74 4.40
C MET A 92 19.45 19.92 4.07
N TYR A 93 19.92 20.00 2.84
CA TYR A 93 21.11 19.27 2.40
C TYR A 93 22.38 19.87 3.00
N SER A 94 22.92 19.23 4.04
CA SER A 94 23.96 19.81 4.90
C SER A 94 25.39 19.37 4.54
N ARG A 95 25.60 18.63 3.45
CA ARG A 95 26.93 18.08 3.11
C ARG A 95 28.06 19.14 2.99
N TYR A 96 27.69 20.38 2.74
CA TYR A 96 28.65 21.48 2.54
C TYR A 96 28.65 22.52 3.66
N ASN A 97 28.04 22.25 4.81
CA ASN A 97 27.95 23.18 5.95
C ASN A 97 27.42 24.60 5.59
N SER A 98 26.72 24.73 4.47
CA SER A 98 26.13 25.99 4.04
C SER A 98 24.66 25.80 3.72
N VAL A 99 23.82 26.66 4.29
CA VAL A 99 22.41 26.73 3.91
C VAL A 99 22.34 27.25 2.48
N LYS A 100 21.80 26.44 1.58
CA LYS A 100 21.53 26.83 0.20
C LYS A 100 20.04 27.08 0.03
N MET A 101 19.71 28.04 -0.82
CA MET A 101 18.34 28.30 -1.22
C MET A 101 18.05 27.55 -2.50
N LEU A 102 17.06 26.68 -2.47
CA LEU A 102 16.57 25.91 -3.62
C LEU A 102 15.24 26.46 -4.11
N LYS A 103 14.98 26.32 -5.38
CA LYS A 103 13.72 26.73 -6.00
C LYS A 103 12.64 25.69 -5.75
N TYR A 104 11.52 26.12 -5.20
CA TYR A 104 10.35 25.28 -4.98
C TYR A 104 9.13 25.80 -5.74
N ASN A 105 8.41 24.91 -6.36
CA ASN A 105 7.06 25.12 -6.86
C ASN A 105 6.25 23.84 -6.63
N PHE A 106 5.09 23.93 -6.01
CA PHE A 106 4.26 22.78 -5.70
C PHE A 106 3.81 22.00 -6.94
N ILE A 107 3.49 22.70 -8.02
CA ILE A 107 3.05 22.06 -9.27
C ILE A 107 4.20 21.25 -9.89
N ASN A 108 5.41 21.82 -9.87
CA ASN A 108 6.61 21.08 -10.30
C ASN A 108 6.81 19.81 -9.48
N GLU A 109 6.66 19.87 -8.16
CA GLU A 109 6.78 18.68 -7.31
C GLU A 109 5.71 17.63 -7.61
N ARG A 110 4.45 18.06 -7.78
CA ARG A 110 3.36 17.19 -8.15
C ARG A 110 3.62 16.45 -9.47
N ASP A 111 4.09 17.19 -10.47
CA ASP A 111 4.25 16.67 -11.84
C ASP A 111 5.55 15.85 -11.99
N ASN A 112 6.50 16.01 -11.06
CA ASN A 112 7.79 15.32 -11.05
C ASN A 112 7.83 14.15 -10.04
N GLY A 113 6.69 13.62 -9.65
CA GLY A 113 6.62 12.47 -8.77
C GLY A 113 5.26 11.79 -8.82
N GLY A 114 5.23 10.55 -8.35
CA GLY A 114 4.02 9.76 -8.27
C GLY A 114 4.17 8.59 -7.32
N SER A 115 3.05 8.04 -6.92
CA SER A 115 2.98 6.80 -6.14
C SER A 115 1.83 5.95 -6.64
N THR A 116 2.09 4.67 -6.86
CA THR A 116 1.07 3.67 -7.21
C THR A 116 1.15 2.52 -6.22
N SER A 117 0.00 2.13 -5.70
CA SER A 117 -0.12 0.97 -4.83
C SER A 117 -1.16 0.00 -5.40
N ARG A 118 -0.75 -1.25 -5.63
CA ARG A 118 -1.60 -2.34 -6.11
C ARG A 118 -1.78 -3.34 -5.00
N ASN A 119 -3.02 -3.58 -4.62
CA ASN A 119 -3.36 -4.53 -3.59
C ASN A 119 -4.26 -5.64 -4.17
N PHE A 120 -3.82 -6.89 -4.01
CA PHE A 120 -4.63 -8.07 -4.33
C PHE A 120 -4.94 -8.83 -3.04
N TYR A 121 -6.22 -8.90 -2.72
CA TYR A 121 -6.74 -9.61 -1.57
C TYR A 121 -7.60 -10.79 -2.01
N ALA A 122 -7.36 -11.97 -1.42
CA ALA A 122 -8.18 -13.16 -1.58
C ALA A 122 -8.46 -13.78 -0.22
N SER A 123 -9.70 -14.21 0.00
CA SER A 123 -10.09 -14.96 1.18
C SER A 123 -11.03 -16.11 0.83
N ALA A 124 -10.85 -17.22 1.53
CA ALA A 124 -11.73 -18.38 1.48
C ALA A 124 -12.16 -18.74 2.90
N ASN A 125 -13.45 -18.93 3.08
CA ASN A 125 -14.06 -19.33 4.34
C ASN A 125 -14.93 -20.57 4.14
N LEU A 126 -14.81 -21.51 5.05
CA LEU A 126 -15.59 -22.73 5.11
C LEU A 126 -16.25 -22.82 6.48
N ASN A 127 -17.56 -22.96 6.50
CA ASN A 127 -18.34 -23.23 7.71
C ASN A 127 -19.06 -24.57 7.53
N PHE A 128 -18.76 -25.51 8.38
CA PHE A 128 -19.40 -26.83 8.41
C PHE A 128 -20.13 -26.97 9.72
N LYS A 129 -21.40 -27.36 9.65
CA LYS A 129 -22.24 -27.65 10.82
C LYS A 129 -22.83 -29.04 10.70
N TRP A 130 -22.69 -29.81 11.75
CA TRP A 130 -23.27 -31.17 11.87
C TRP A 130 -24.04 -31.30 13.17
N GLU A 131 -25.33 -31.61 13.07
CA GLU A 131 -26.19 -31.99 14.18
C GLU A 131 -26.03 -33.48 14.41
N ILE A 132 -25.18 -33.87 15.36
CA ILE A 132 -24.85 -35.28 15.65
C ILE A 132 -26.06 -35.99 16.24
N LEU A 133 -26.63 -35.38 17.29
CA LEU A 133 -27.81 -35.85 18.02
C LEU A 133 -28.68 -34.63 18.35
N ASP A 134 -29.91 -34.90 18.82
CA ASP A 134 -30.76 -33.84 19.34
C ASP A 134 -30.07 -33.12 20.50
N GLY A 135 -29.90 -31.81 20.35
CA GLY A 135 -29.17 -30.94 21.28
C GLY A 135 -27.63 -30.98 21.19
N LEU A 136 -27.02 -31.88 20.41
CA LEU A 136 -25.55 -31.94 20.24
C LEU A 136 -25.16 -31.62 18.81
N SER A 137 -24.39 -30.57 18.65
CA SER A 137 -23.84 -30.18 17.34
C SER A 137 -22.33 -29.94 17.36
N TYR A 138 -21.72 -30.19 16.23
CA TYR A 138 -20.34 -29.84 15.94
C TYR A 138 -20.28 -28.76 14.85
N GLU A 139 -19.47 -27.74 15.08
CA GLU A 139 -19.21 -26.69 14.11
C GLU A 139 -17.71 -26.57 13.83
N PHE A 140 -17.37 -26.56 12.56
CA PHE A 140 -16.04 -26.28 12.09
C PHE A 140 -16.06 -24.97 11.29
N VAL A 141 -15.12 -24.05 11.59
CA VAL A 141 -14.90 -22.83 10.81
C VAL A 141 -13.47 -22.81 10.39
N GLY A 142 -13.24 -22.81 9.08
CA GLY A 142 -11.92 -22.63 8.47
C GLY A 142 -11.88 -21.36 7.65
N GLY A 143 -10.82 -20.56 7.82
CA GLY A 143 -10.58 -19.34 7.07
C GLY A 143 -9.14 -19.26 6.59
N TYR A 144 -8.96 -18.83 5.36
CA TYR A 144 -7.66 -18.49 4.78
C TYR A 144 -7.71 -17.12 4.10
N THR A 145 -6.69 -16.31 4.33
CA THR A 145 -6.52 -15.00 3.68
C THR A 145 -5.14 -14.86 3.08
N SER A 146 -5.08 -14.27 1.89
CA SER A 146 -3.85 -13.84 1.24
C SER A 146 -4.01 -12.39 0.81
N ASN A 147 -3.07 -11.54 1.19
CA ASN A 147 -3.01 -10.13 0.82
C ASN A 147 -1.63 -9.84 0.25
N ASN A 148 -1.57 -9.37 -0.99
CA ASN A 148 -0.34 -8.97 -1.66
C ASN A 148 -0.47 -7.50 -2.02
N THR A 149 0.48 -6.70 -1.56
CA THR A 149 0.54 -5.26 -1.85
C THR A 149 1.89 -4.96 -2.50
N ASN A 150 1.85 -4.36 -3.68
CA ASN A 150 3.00 -3.84 -4.38
C ASN A 150 2.85 -2.33 -4.44
N SER A 151 3.84 -1.60 -3.95
CA SER A 151 3.82 -0.14 -3.93
C SER A 151 5.10 0.41 -4.55
N GLU A 152 4.94 1.42 -5.38
CA GLU A 152 6.01 2.16 -6.03
C GLU A 152 5.79 3.64 -5.78
N SER A 153 6.84 4.36 -5.45
CA SER A 153 6.83 5.82 -5.33
C SER A 153 8.10 6.38 -5.91
N TYR A 154 7.98 7.38 -6.78
CA TYR A 154 9.14 7.97 -7.42
C TYR A 154 9.11 9.49 -7.36
N MET A 155 10.30 10.07 -7.40
CA MET A 155 10.55 11.49 -7.64
C MET A 155 11.63 11.61 -8.71
N THR A 156 11.36 12.41 -9.73
CA THR A 156 12.32 12.61 -10.84
C THR A 156 13.48 13.51 -10.43
N GLU A 157 14.51 13.56 -11.28
CA GLU A 157 15.66 14.45 -11.08
C GLU A 157 15.32 15.95 -11.07
N GLN A 158 14.15 16.34 -11.60
CA GLN A 158 13.69 17.73 -11.67
C GLN A 158 12.99 18.19 -10.39
N SER A 159 12.70 17.27 -9.44
CA SER A 159 12.02 17.60 -8.22
C SER A 159 12.89 18.34 -7.21
N PHE A 160 12.28 19.26 -6.46
CA PHE A 160 12.87 19.86 -5.28
C PHE A 160 13.23 18.79 -4.23
N TYR A 161 12.40 17.73 -4.11
CA TYR A 161 12.67 16.62 -3.17
C TYR A 161 14.06 16.03 -3.41
N VAL A 162 14.41 15.71 -4.65
CA VAL A 162 15.73 15.16 -5.00
C VAL A 162 16.83 16.21 -4.80
N ALA A 163 16.58 17.46 -5.21
CA ALA A 163 17.52 18.55 -5.00
C ALA A 163 17.82 18.76 -3.52
N ASN A 164 16.79 18.79 -2.69
CA ASN A 164 16.89 19.05 -1.25
C ASN A 164 17.50 17.88 -0.45
N SER A 165 17.22 16.62 -0.86
CA SER A 165 17.62 15.44 -0.10
C SER A 165 18.97 14.87 -0.52
N TYR A 166 19.35 15.03 -1.80
CA TYR A 166 20.49 14.25 -2.36
C TYR A 166 21.49 15.09 -3.17
N ARG A 167 21.12 16.29 -3.63
CA ARG A 167 21.95 17.03 -4.59
C ARG A 167 22.48 18.35 -4.05
N GLY A 168 21.64 19.15 -3.41
CA GLY A 168 22.02 20.43 -2.82
C GLY A 168 22.04 21.61 -3.81
N TYR A 169 21.57 21.44 -5.05
CA TYR A 169 21.39 22.47 -6.07
C TYR A 169 20.22 22.12 -6.98
N ASP A 170 19.65 23.13 -7.65
CA ASP A 170 18.55 22.93 -8.59
C ASP A 170 19.00 22.18 -9.85
N TYR A 171 18.12 21.36 -10.42
CA TYR A 171 18.41 20.59 -11.62
C TYR A 171 18.84 21.51 -12.78
N GLY A 172 19.92 21.10 -13.48
CA GLY A 172 20.42 21.82 -14.65
C GLY A 172 21.16 23.11 -14.35
N THR A 173 21.41 23.47 -13.08
CA THR A 173 22.13 24.71 -12.72
C THR A 173 23.63 24.53 -12.48
N VAL A 174 24.10 23.29 -12.45
CA VAL A 174 25.52 22.97 -12.18
C VAL A 174 26.03 22.02 -13.26
N GLU A 175 27.15 22.37 -13.85
CA GLU A 175 27.81 21.59 -14.90
C GLU A 175 28.50 20.34 -14.36
N ALA A 176 28.59 19.28 -15.17
CA ALA A 176 29.20 18.01 -14.78
C ALA A 176 30.68 18.10 -14.37
N THR A 177 31.37 19.14 -14.81
CA THR A 177 32.74 19.42 -14.45
C THR A 177 32.91 20.10 -13.10
N ASP A 178 31.84 20.70 -12.57
CA ASP A 178 31.84 21.46 -11.32
C ASP A 178 32.12 20.52 -10.11
N PRO A 179 32.91 20.96 -9.14
CA PRO A 179 33.11 20.25 -7.89
C PRO A 179 31.81 19.93 -7.13
N LEU A 180 30.81 20.82 -7.20
CA LEU A 180 29.50 20.57 -6.56
C LEU A 180 28.77 19.35 -7.17
N TYR A 181 28.81 19.25 -8.52
CA TYR A 181 28.25 18.12 -9.23
C TYR A 181 28.92 16.81 -8.81
N LYS A 182 30.23 16.78 -8.79
CA LYS A 182 31.03 15.60 -8.44
C LYS A 182 30.90 15.19 -6.98
N ALA A 183 30.58 16.13 -6.12
CA ALA A 183 30.42 15.89 -4.69
C ALA A 183 28.93 15.60 -4.30
N ALA A 184 27.98 15.76 -5.22
CA ALA A 184 26.58 15.43 -4.96
C ALA A 184 26.38 13.92 -4.83
N MET A 185 25.50 13.51 -3.92
CA MET A 185 25.12 12.10 -3.75
C MET A 185 24.36 11.56 -4.96
N LEU A 186 23.50 12.38 -5.53
CA LEU A 186 22.69 12.05 -6.70
C LEU A 186 22.73 13.22 -7.70
N PRO A 187 23.81 13.35 -8.49
CA PRO A 187 23.97 14.47 -9.41
C PRO A 187 22.97 14.44 -10.58
N PHE A 188 22.50 13.25 -10.97
CA PHE A 188 21.48 13.02 -11.99
C PHE A 188 20.57 11.85 -11.63
N GLY A 189 19.43 11.78 -12.33
CA GLY A 189 18.39 10.81 -12.07
C GLY A 189 17.59 11.09 -10.79
N GLY A 190 16.48 10.42 -10.67
CA GLY A 190 15.57 10.50 -9.54
C GLY A 190 15.72 9.37 -8.55
N VAL A 191 14.73 9.20 -7.73
CA VAL A 191 14.63 8.15 -6.72
C VAL A 191 13.35 7.35 -6.95
N LEU A 192 13.45 6.02 -6.94
CA LEU A 192 12.33 5.10 -6.95
C LEU A 192 12.36 4.27 -5.66
N VAL A 193 11.27 4.26 -4.93
CA VAL A 193 11.07 3.43 -3.74
C VAL A 193 10.03 2.38 -4.07
N THR A 194 10.40 1.11 -3.90
CA THR A 194 9.49 -0.03 -4.09
C THR A 194 9.26 -0.75 -2.77
N SER A 195 8.07 -1.27 -2.58
CA SER A 195 7.73 -2.09 -1.42
C SER A 195 6.76 -3.19 -1.81
N ASP A 196 7.15 -4.43 -1.54
CA ASP A 196 6.36 -5.64 -1.75
C ASP A 196 6.01 -6.25 -0.40
N ALA A 197 4.73 -6.31 -0.09
CA ALA A 197 4.22 -6.91 1.13
C ALA A 197 3.32 -8.10 0.81
N THR A 198 3.63 -9.26 1.36
CA THR A 198 2.78 -10.45 1.29
C THR A 198 2.37 -10.84 2.70
N GLN A 199 1.06 -10.92 2.93
CA GLN A 199 0.50 -11.39 4.18
C GLN A 199 -0.42 -12.60 3.91
N ARG A 200 -0.20 -13.68 4.65
CA ARG A 200 -1.02 -14.89 4.62
C ARG A 200 -1.43 -15.24 6.04
N SER A 201 -2.70 -15.61 6.21
CA SER A 201 -3.18 -16.07 7.51
C SER A 201 -4.22 -17.17 7.34
N TYR A 202 -4.31 -18.02 8.36
CA TYR A 202 -5.39 -18.99 8.48
C TYR A 202 -5.94 -19.00 9.90
N ASN A 203 -7.21 -19.35 9.98
CA ASN A 203 -7.95 -19.55 11.22
C ASN A 203 -8.73 -20.85 11.13
N ILE A 204 -8.62 -21.68 12.14
CA ILE A 204 -9.35 -22.94 12.26
C ILE A 204 -10.00 -22.94 13.62
N GLN A 205 -11.32 -23.10 13.66
CA GLN A 205 -12.10 -23.24 14.88
C GLN A 205 -12.89 -24.53 14.84
N ASN A 206 -12.89 -25.25 15.95
CA ASN A 206 -13.71 -26.41 16.20
C ASN A 206 -14.55 -26.14 17.44
N LYS A 207 -15.85 -26.36 17.35
CA LYS A 207 -16.79 -26.16 18.45
C LYS A 207 -17.69 -27.36 18.61
N ILE A 208 -17.90 -27.77 19.84
CA ILE A 208 -18.92 -28.74 20.25
C ILE A 208 -19.93 -27.97 21.09
N LEU A 209 -21.18 -28.00 20.67
CA LEU A 209 -22.27 -27.31 21.35
C LEU A 209 -23.30 -28.36 21.82
N PHE A 210 -23.64 -28.28 23.09
CA PHE A 210 -24.70 -29.08 23.67
C PHE A 210 -25.75 -28.15 24.27
N SER A 211 -27.01 -28.33 23.88
CA SER A 211 -28.16 -27.59 24.39
C SER A 211 -29.31 -28.54 24.67
N LYS A 212 -29.74 -28.62 25.90
CA LYS A 212 -30.86 -29.48 26.30
C LYS A 212 -31.76 -28.79 27.31
N ASN A 213 -33.07 -28.84 27.06
CA ASN A 213 -34.08 -28.49 28.02
C ASN A 213 -34.47 -29.78 28.77
N PHE A 214 -34.30 -29.78 30.08
CA PHE A 214 -34.67 -30.92 30.93
C PHE A 214 -36.12 -30.84 31.35
N ASP A 215 -36.63 -29.63 31.58
CA ASP A 215 -38.01 -29.30 31.86
C ASP A 215 -38.30 -27.84 31.47
N GLU A 216 -39.47 -27.30 31.83
CA GLU A 216 -39.87 -25.91 31.50
C GLU A 216 -39.00 -24.85 32.18
N ASN A 217 -38.31 -25.18 33.26
CA ASN A 217 -37.53 -24.25 34.08
C ASN A 217 -36.00 -24.48 33.97
N HIS A 218 -35.56 -25.61 33.44
CA HIS A 218 -34.15 -26.00 33.43
C HIS A 218 -33.63 -26.22 32.02
N ARG A 219 -32.74 -25.37 31.61
CA ARG A 219 -32.03 -25.44 30.32
C ARG A 219 -30.50 -25.44 30.55
N LEU A 220 -29.83 -26.41 29.97
CA LEU A 220 -28.36 -26.48 29.97
C LEU A 220 -27.80 -26.16 28.57
N ASN A 221 -26.89 -25.22 28.49
CA ASN A 221 -26.10 -24.91 27.29
C ASN A 221 -24.62 -25.03 27.64
N VAL A 222 -23.92 -25.88 26.91
CA VAL A 222 -22.47 -26.07 27.07
C VAL A 222 -21.80 -25.89 25.72
N MET A 223 -20.70 -25.17 25.69
CA MET A 223 -19.84 -25.00 24.51
C MET A 223 -18.38 -25.30 24.87
N ILE A 224 -17.77 -26.16 24.08
CA ILE A 224 -16.32 -26.39 24.10
C ILE A 224 -15.79 -25.93 22.73
N ALA A 225 -14.79 -25.07 22.74
CA ALA A 225 -14.20 -24.52 21.51
C ALA A 225 -12.69 -24.61 21.57
N MET A 226 -12.09 -24.90 20.42
CA MET A 226 -10.66 -24.82 20.18
C MET A 226 -10.44 -23.94 18.95
N GLU A 227 -9.51 -23.01 19.04
CA GLU A 227 -9.13 -22.11 17.94
C GLU A 227 -7.63 -22.15 17.71
N LEU A 228 -7.24 -22.24 16.44
CA LEU A 228 -5.87 -22.14 15.96
C LEU A 228 -5.80 -21.01 14.93
N ARG A 229 -4.94 -20.01 15.20
CA ARG A 229 -4.65 -18.91 14.26
C ARG A 229 -3.17 -18.87 13.95
N SER A 230 -2.85 -18.59 12.71
CA SER A 230 -1.48 -18.27 12.31
C SER A 230 -1.49 -17.22 11.21
N GLY A 231 -0.51 -16.34 11.25
CA GLY A 231 -0.31 -15.31 10.24
C GLY A 231 1.17 -15.07 10.00
N LYS A 232 1.51 -14.86 8.73
CA LYS A 232 2.86 -14.48 8.31
C LYS A 232 2.77 -13.28 7.39
N LYS A 233 3.56 -12.24 7.71
CA LYS A 233 3.75 -11.07 6.86
C LYS A 233 5.22 -10.96 6.48
N ILE A 234 5.49 -10.78 5.19
CA ILE A 234 6.82 -10.52 4.65
C ILE A 234 6.73 -9.19 3.92
N VAL A 235 7.67 -8.30 4.20
CA VAL A 235 7.79 -7.01 3.50
C VAL A 235 9.21 -6.90 2.99
N ASN A 236 9.34 -6.62 1.70
CA ASN A 236 10.61 -6.30 1.06
C ASN A 236 10.51 -4.88 0.53
N GLY A 237 11.45 -4.02 0.91
CA GLY A 237 11.51 -2.65 0.42
C GLY A 237 12.87 -2.39 -0.23
N ASN A 238 12.88 -1.59 -1.28
CA ASN A 238 14.10 -1.18 -1.96
C ASN A 238 14.00 0.29 -2.35
N THR A 239 15.15 0.97 -2.34
CA THR A 239 15.30 2.33 -2.87
C THR A 239 16.32 2.29 -3.98
N VAL A 240 15.92 2.74 -5.15
CA VAL A 240 16.75 2.79 -6.35
C VAL A 240 17.07 4.26 -6.64
N PHE A 241 18.34 4.57 -6.80
CA PHE A 241 18.84 5.89 -7.12
C PHE A 241 19.26 5.96 -8.59
N GLY A 242 19.09 7.11 -9.21
CA GLY A 242 19.35 7.29 -10.63
C GLY A 242 18.18 6.88 -11.53
N TYR A 243 16.96 6.84 -11.01
CA TYR A 243 15.76 6.47 -11.76
C TYR A 243 15.40 7.54 -12.79
N LEU A 244 15.15 7.10 -14.02
CA LEU A 244 14.83 7.92 -15.18
C LEU A 244 13.54 7.43 -15.85
N PRO A 245 12.36 7.84 -15.34
CA PRO A 245 11.07 7.38 -15.87
C PRO A 245 10.85 7.78 -17.33
N GLU A 246 11.27 8.97 -17.72
CA GLU A 246 11.11 9.48 -19.10
C GLU A 246 11.99 8.77 -20.13
N ARG A 247 12.98 8.00 -19.68
CA ARG A 247 13.90 7.23 -20.54
C ARG A 247 13.61 5.74 -20.54
N GLY A 248 12.33 5.36 -20.43
CA GLY A 248 11.89 3.96 -20.43
C GLY A 248 12.11 3.30 -19.08
N GLU A 249 11.91 4.02 -17.98
CA GLU A 249 12.02 3.51 -16.60
C GLU A 249 13.41 2.91 -16.28
N THR A 250 14.43 3.42 -16.94
CA THR A 250 15.80 2.94 -16.74
C THR A 250 16.40 3.50 -15.46
N VAL A 251 17.46 2.85 -15.00
CA VAL A 251 18.26 3.28 -13.85
C VAL A 251 19.67 3.55 -14.31
N ALA A 252 20.11 4.78 -14.13
CA ALA A 252 21.49 5.19 -14.36
C ALA A 252 22.20 5.29 -13.01
N THR A 253 23.01 4.31 -12.66
CA THR A 253 23.73 4.29 -11.39
C THR A 253 24.73 5.45 -11.32
N PRO A 254 24.55 6.42 -10.41
CA PRO A 254 25.50 7.50 -10.26
C PRO A 254 26.80 7.00 -9.63
N THR A 255 27.92 7.61 -10.01
CA THR A 255 29.21 7.34 -9.33
C THR A 255 29.19 8.06 -7.99
N LEU A 256 29.25 7.30 -6.91
CA LEU A 256 29.30 7.87 -5.57
C LEU A 256 30.64 8.58 -5.32
N PRO A 257 30.65 9.72 -4.62
CA PRO A 257 31.86 10.32 -4.11
C PRO A 257 32.64 9.33 -3.22
N SER A 258 33.98 9.40 -3.23
CA SER A 258 34.86 8.45 -2.54
C SER A 258 34.67 8.38 -1.02
N ASP A 259 34.12 9.41 -0.41
CA ASP A 259 33.80 9.50 1.01
C ASP A 259 32.39 8.96 1.35
N PHE A 260 31.67 8.42 0.37
CA PHE A 260 30.33 7.93 0.54
C PHE A 260 30.28 6.39 0.44
N THR A 261 29.85 5.73 1.48
CA THR A 261 29.89 4.27 1.57
C THR A 261 28.60 3.60 1.12
N SER A 262 27.46 4.28 1.18
CA SER A 262 26.18 3.72 0.73
C SER A 262 25.13 4.79 0.53
N MET A 263 24.24 4.65 -0.48
CA MET A 263 23.09 5.53 -0.72
C MET A 263 21.76 4.97 -0.23
N GLY A 264 21.73 3.77 0.24
CA GLY A 264 20.51 3.16 0.74
C GLY A 264 20.74 1.74 1.20
N THR A 265 19.89 1.28 2.08
CA THR A 265 19.87 -0.09 2.58
C THR A 265 18.56 -0.75 2.16
N ALA A 266 18.65 -1.93 1.59
CA ALA A 266 17.47 -2.79 1.46
C ALA A 266 17.02 -3.19 2.87
N THR A 267 15.79 -2.86 3.24
CA THR A 267 15.23 -3.23 4.52
C THR A 267 14.33 -4.43 4.35
N ILE A 268 14.73 -5.56 4.90
CA ILE A 268 13.89 -6.74 5.04
C ILE A 268 13.32 -6.68 6.46
N SER A 269 12.05 -6.32 6.59
CA SER A 269 11.34 -6.40 7.86
C SER A 269 10.29 -7.50 7.79
N GLY A 270 10.40 -8.48 8.66
CA GLY A 270 9.42 -9.52 8.77
C GLY A 270 9.28 -9.97 10.21
N TRP A 271 8.10 -10.48 10.54
CA TRP A 271 7.70 -11.28 11.70
C TRP A 271 6.62 -10.65 12.58
N ALA A 272 5.44 -11.15 12.44
CA ALA A 272 4.50 -11.28 13.54
C ALA A 272 4.10 -12.75 13.60
N TYR A 273 4.30 -13.38 14.73
CA TYR A 273 3.73 -14.70 15.07
C TYR A 273 2.32 -14.52 15.59
#